data_cc9cd201d4fd5c1e084343a2bdd5d9f2
#
_entry.id   cc9cd201d4fd5c1e084343a2bdd5d9f2
#
_cell.length_a   1.000
_cell.length_b   1.000
_cell.length_c   1.000
_cell.angle_alpha   90.00
_cell.angle_beta   90.00
_cell.angle_gamma   90.00
#
_symmetry.space_group_name_H-M   'P 1'
#
loop_
_entity.id
_entity.type
_entity.pdbx_description
1 polymer ?
#
loop_
_entity_poly.entity_id
_entity_poly.type
_entity_poly.pdbx_seq_one_letter_code
_entity_poly.pdbx_strand_id
1 'polypeptide(L)'
;MTGSLKRIGALFYARNLEFVRDRAALVWNLAFPLLLVLGFTLIFSGPPKPLVQMGVVGELPAAYAPLRAVPLLKIIPYDEEEKGRLKVRHHQLDLLLSPGTGRYWINPDAPQGAMAEYLLRQAVPVQLVRETLSGQAIRYGDWLLPGVIGMNLMFSGLFGVGFVIVRYRK
;
A
#
# COMPACT_ATOMS: atom_id res chain seq x y z
N MET A 1 24.97 -43.35 -21.58
CA MET A 1 24.07 -42.46 -20.82
C MET A 1 24.08 -42.70 -19.31
N THR A 2 24.42 -43.86 -18.80
CA THR A 2 24.44 -44.17 -17.34
C THR A 2 25.52 -43.48 -16.52
N GLY A 3 26.65 -43.05 -17.12
CA GLY A 3 27.72 -42.37 -16.40
C GLY A 3 27.43 -40.93 -16.07
N SER A 4 26.64 -40.23 -16.89
CA SER A 4 26.27 -38.83 -16.67
C SER A 4 25.27 -38.65 -15.52
N LEU A 5 24.29 -39.54 -15.41
CA LEU A 5 23.33 -39.54 -14.30
C LEU A 5 24.01 -39.82 -12.94
N LYS A 6 24.98 -40.74 -12.89
CA LYS A 6 25.73 -41.01 -11.66
C LYS A 6 26.58 -39.79 -11.22
N ARG A 7 27.16 -39.05 -12.17
CA ARG A 7 27.91 -37.81 -11.88
C ARG A 7 27.00 -36.70 -11.38
N ILE A 8 25.82 -36.54 -11.99
CA ILE A 8 24.82 -35.56 -11.53
C ILE A 8 24.35 -35.91 -10.12
N GLY A 9 24.05 -37.19 -9.85
CA GLY A 9 23.64 -37.61 -8.50
C GLY A 9 24.72 -37.39 -7.45
N ALA A 10 25.99 -37.67 -7.79
CA ALA A 10 27.12 -37.41 -6.87
C ALA A 10 27.30 -35.90 -6.59
N LEU A 11 27.16 -35.03 -7.61
CA LEU A 11 27.22 -33.61 -7.46
C LEU A 11 26.07 -33.06 -6.59
N PHE A 12 24.85 -33.57 -6.85
CA PHE A 12 23.68 -33.20 -6.05
C PHE A 12 23.83 -33.63 -4.59
N TYR A 13 24.31 -34.83 -4.34
CA TYR A 13 24.58 -35.30 -2.97
C TYR A 13 25.64 -34.47 -2.27
N ALA A 14 26.76 -34.19 -2.94
CA ALA A 14 27.84 -33.34 -2.38
C ALA A 14 27.33 -31.95 -2.04
N ARG A 15 26.56 -31.32 -2.92
CA ARG A 15 25.97 -29.98 -2.68
C ARG A 15 24.97 -29.97 -1.51
N ASN A 16 24.12 -31.01 -1.42
CA ASN A 16 23.20 -31.11 -0.28
C ASN A 16 23.96 -31.31 1.03
N LEU A 17 25.01 -32.16 1.02
CA LEU A 17 25.83 -32.38 2.21
C LEU A 17 26.57 -31.11 2.65
N GLU A 18 27.11 -30.32 1.71
CA GLU A 18 27.74 -29.04 1.94
C GLU A 18 26.72 -28.05 2.57
N PHE A 19 25.52 -27.96 2.02
CA PHE A 19 24.43 -27.11 2.52
C PHE A 19 24.01 -27.50 3.95
N VAL A 20 23.86 -28.80 4.22
CA VAL A 20 23.47 -29.30 5.57
C VAL A 20 24.59 -29.08 6.60
N ARG A 21 25.85 -29.09 6.16
CA ARG A 21 27.01 -28.84 7.05
C ARG A 21 27.21 -27.35 7.34
N ASP A 22 26.75 -26.46 6.47
CA ASP A 22 26.79 -25.01 6.69
C ASP A 22 25.61 -24.59 7.58
N ARG A 23 25.85 -24.67 8.90
CA ARG A 23 24.83 -24.28 9.90
C ARG A 23 24.39 -22.82 9.76
N ALA A 24 25.28 -21.93 9.34
CA ALA A 24 24.96 -20.54 9.16
C ALA A 24 24.00 -20.34 7.98
N ALA A 25 24.28 -20.97 6.84
CA ALA A 25 23.41 -20.94 5.68
C ALA A 25 22.05 -21.58 5.98
N LEU A 26 21.98 -22.70 6.68
CA LEU A 26 20.74 -23.35 7.08
C LEU A 26 19.90 -22.46 7.98
N VAL A 27 20.50 -21.94 9.06
CA VAL A 27 19.80 -21.06 10.02
C VAL A 27 19.27 -19.83 9.29
N TRP A 28 20.08 -19.20 8.41
CA TRP A 28 19.65 -18.00 7.69
C TRP A 28 18.54 -18.29 6.67
N ASN A 29 18.65 -19.36 5.91
CA ASN A 29 17.62 -19.74 4.93
C ASN A 29 16.28 -20.09 5.59
N LEU A 30 16.28 -20.61 6.81
CA LEU A 30 15.08 -20.95 7.54
C LEU A 30 14.56 -19.75 8.38
N ALA A 31 15.47 -19.05 9.05
CA ALA A 31 15.12 -17.93 9.92
C ALA A 31 14.62 -16.72 9.14
N PHE A 32 15.21 -16.42 7.97
CA PHE A 32 14.84 -15.23 7.20
C PHE A 32 13.38 -15.22 6.75
N PRO A 33 12.82 -16.27 6.12
CA PRO A 33 11.39 -16.32 5.80
C PRO A 33 10.50 -16.22 7.04
N LEU A 34 10.88 -16.88 8.13
CA LEU A 34 10.12 -16.82 9.37
C LEU A 34 10.12 -15.41 9.97
N LEU A 35 11.29 -14.74 9.97
CA LEU A 35 11.41 -13.36 10.43
C LEU A 35 10.61 -12.39 9.55
N LEU A 36 10.59 -12.61 8.23
CA LEU A 36 9.76 -11.84 7.31
C LEU A 36 8.28 -12.01 7.62
N VAL A 37 7.80 -13.25 7.74
CA VAL A 37 6.39 -13.53 8.06
C VAL A 37 6.02 -12.93 9.41
N LEU A 38 6.86 -13.13 10.43
CA LEU A 38 6.66 -12.56 11.75
C LEU A 38 6.66 -11.03 11.72
N GLY A 39 7.61 -10.42 11.03
CA GLY A 39 7.74 -8.98 10.87
C GLY A 39 6.52 -8.38 10.18
N PHE A 40 6.12 -8.94 9.05
CA PHE A 40 4.92 -8.49 8.35
C PHE A 40 3.65 -8.72 9.17
N THR A 41 3.52 -9.86 9.84
CA THR A 41 2.38 -10.11 10.74
C THR A 41 2.30 -9.05 11.83
N LEU A 42 3.40 -8.72 12.49
CA LEU A 42 3.43 -7.69 13.54
C LEU A 42 3.13 -6.29 12.98
N ILE A 43 3.69 -5.93 11.83
CA ILE A 43 3.50 -4.61 11.22
C ILE A 43 2.06 -4.43 10.73
N PHE A 44 1.46 -5.47 10.16
CA PHE A 44 0.14 -5.42 9.54
C PHE A 44 -0.99 -6.00 10.41
N SER A 45 -0.71 -6.37 11.68
CA SER A 45 -1.71 -6.86 12.65
C SER A 45 -2.59 -5.73 13.22
N GLY A 46 -2.39 -4.49 12.79
CA GLY A 46 -3.22 -3.37 13.21
C GLY A 46 -4.68 -3.51 12.74
N PRO A 47 -5.62 -2.80 13.37
CA PRO A 47 -6.99 -2.77 12.92
C PRO A 47 -7.04 -2.35 11.45
N PRO A 48 -8.00 -2.89 10.66
CA PRO A 48 -8.12 -2.55 9.24
C PRO A 48 -8.21 -1.04 9.08
N LYS A 49 -7.25 -0.47 8.38
CA LYS A 49 -7.27 0.97 8.07
C LYS A 49 -8.42 1.22 7.10
N PRO A 50 -9.18 2.30 7.30
CA PRO A 50 -10.23 2.66 6.36
C PRO A 50 -9.62 2.83 4.98
N LEU A 51 -10.19 2.14 4.00
CA LEU A 51 -9.73 2.18 2.61
C LEU A 51 -10.17 3.46 1.92
N VAL A 52 -11.30 4.04 2.35
CA VAL A 52 -11.91 5.22 1.75
C VAL A 52 -12.12 6.29 2.80
N GLN A 53 -11.70 7.50 2.48
CA GLN A 53 -11.93 8.69 3.32
C GLN A 53 -12.96 9.61 2.63
N MET A 54 -14.11 9.75 3.28
CA MET A 54 -15.19 10.60 2.80
C MET A 54 -15.35 11.82 3.72
N GLY A 55 -15.22 13.00 3.16
CA GLY A 55 -15.56 14.24 3.84
C GLY A 55 -17.06 14.51 3.79
N VAL A 56 -17.62 15.03 4.84
CA VAL A 56 -19.02 15.48 4.89
C VAL A 56 -19.07 16.91 5.36
N VAL A 57 -19.73 17.76 4.58
CA VAL A 57 -19.92 19.18 4.95
C VAL A 57 -21.18 19.30 5.80
N GLY A 58 -20.99 19.78 7.03
CA GLY A 58 -22.08 19.93 8.00
C GLY A 58 -22.52 18.60 8.62
N GLU A 59 -23.77 18.56 9.07
CA GLU A 59 -24.33 17.36 9.70
C GLU A 59 -24.78 16.34 8.66
N LEU A 60 -24.61 15.07 8.99
CA LEU A 60 -25.04 13.95 8.16
C LEU A 60 -26.50 13.61 8.50
N PRO A 61 -27.47 13.90 7.61
CA PRO A 61 -28.88 13.60 7.83
C PRO A 61 -29.14 12.09 8.00
N ALA A 62 -30.26 11.74 8.61
CA ALA A 62 -30.65 10.34 8.86
C ALA A 62 -30.72 9.51 7.59
N ALA A 63 -31.05 10.09 6.45
CA ALA A 63 -31.07 9.42 5.15
C ALA A 63 -29.70 8.84 4.74
N TYR A 64 -28.63 9.37 5.29
CA TYR A 64 -27.24 8.93 5.03
C TYR A 64 -26.68 8.04 6.15
N ALA A 65 -27.50 7.66 7.14
CA ALA A 65 -27.08 6.79 8.24
C ALA A 65 -26.42 5.48 7.78
N PRO A 66 -26.82 4.82 6.68
CA PRO A 66 -26.15 3.60 6.21
C PRO A 66 -24.68 3.78 5.91
N LEU A 67 -24.21 5.00 5.56
CA LEU A 67 -22.77 5.27 5.35
C LEU A 67 -21.92 5.01 6.59
N ARG A 68 -22.47 5.23 7.80
CA ARG A 68 -21.79 4.99 9.06
C ARG A 68 -21.56 3.51 9.35
N ALA A 69 -22.38 2.64 8.74
CA ALA A 69 -22.29 1.19 8.91
C ALA A 69 -21.26 0.54 7.97
N VAL A 70 -20.68 1.29 7.02
CA VAL A 70 -19.68 0.76 6.08
C VAL A 70 -18.32 0.69 6.76
N PRO A 71 -17.78 -0.51 7.05
CA PRO A 71 -16.58 -0.67 7.89
C PRO A 71 -15.29 -0.15 7.25
N LEU A 72 -15.28 0.02 5.92
CA LEU A 72 -14.12 0.50 5.15
C LEU A 72 -14.13 2.01 4.94
N LEU A 73 -15.17 2.71 5.39
CA LEU A 73 -15.39 4.12 5.16
C LEU A 73 -15.08 4.91 6.43
N LYS A 74 -14.19 5.87 6.33
CA LYS A 74 -13.94 6.88 7.37
C LYS A 74 -14.63 8.17 6.99
N ILE A 75 -15.61 8.56 7.78
CA ILE A 75 -16.30 9.85 7.62
C ILE A 75 -15.58 10.91 8.42
N ILE A 76 -15.25 12.03 7.76
CA ILE A 76 -14.53 13.17 8.35
C ILE A 76 -15.43 14.40 8.21
N PRO A 77 -15.90 15.00 9.31
CA PRO A 77 -16.72 16.21 9.22
C PRO A 77 -15.87 17.42 8.81
N TYR A 78 -16.47 18.26 7.99
CA TYR A 78 -15.91 19.55 7.57
C TYR A 78 -16.96 20.66 7.78
N ASP A 79 -16.52 21.79 8.34
CA ASP A 79 -17.38 22.95 8.53
C ASP A 79 -17.51 23.78 7.24
N GLU A 80 -16.49 23.75 6.41
CA GLU A 80 -16.41 24.51 5.17
C GLU A 80 -16.21 23.61 3.95
N GLU A 81 -17.03 23.83 2.93
CA GLU A 81 -16.96 23.09 1.66
C GLU A 81 -15.62 23.30 0.95
N GLU A 82 -15.11 24.54 0.93
CA GLU A 82 -13.85 24.87 0.25
C GLU A 82 -12.65 24.11 0.82
N LYS A 83 -12.57 23.95 2.13
CA LYS A 83 -11.50 23.17 2.76
C LYS A 83 -11.57 21.68 2.35
N GLY A 84 -12.76 21.14 2.28
CA GLY A 84 -13.00 19.76 1.81
C GLY A 84 -12.60 19.60 0.35
N ARG A 85 -13.03 20.52 -0.52
CA ARG A 85 -12.71 20.49 -1.97
C ARG A 85 -11.21 20.56 -2.22
N LEU A 86 -10.49 21.39 -1.47
CA LEU A 86 -9.03 21.50 -1.56
C LEU A 86 -8.37 20.14 -1.23
N LYS A 87 -8.86 19.43 -0.21
CA LYS A 87 -8.34 18.12 0.17
C LYS A 87 -8.63 17.03 -0.86
N VAL A 88 -9.80 17.05 -1.49
CA VAL A 88 -10.10 16.14 -2.63
C VAL A 88 -9.15 16.41 -3.79
N ARG A 89 -8.87 17.68 -4.10
CA ARG A 89 -7.93 18.08 -5.14
C ARG A 89 -6.50 17.58 -4.86
N HIS A 90 -6.09 17.57 -3.59
CA HIS A 90 -4.76 17.10 -3.17
C HIS A 90 -4.69 15.61 -2.81
N HIS A 91 -5.66 14.81 -3.20
CA HIS A 91 -5.73 13.35 -2.90
C HIS A 91 -5.65 13.00 -1.40
N GLN A 92 -6.00 13.96 -0.52
CA GLN A 92 -6.08 13.74 0.92
C GLN A 92 -7.48 13.28 1.36
N LEU A 93 -8.42 13.32 0.44
CA LEU A 93 -9.80 12.90 0.61
C LEU A 93 -10.26 12.27 -0.70
N ASP A 94 -10.94 11.14 -0.63
CA ASP A 94 -11.36 10.41 -1.83
C ASP A 94 -12.67 10.96 -2.41
N LEU A 95 -13.56 11.46 -1.52
CA LEU A 95 -14.83 12.05 -1.88
C LEU A 95 -15.27 13.08 -0.83
N LEU A 96 -15.85 14.19 -1.26
CA LEU A 96 -16.52 15.14 -0.40
C LEU A 96 -18.01 15.13 -0.70
N LEU A 97 -18.84 14.97 0.33
CA LEU A 97 -20.30 15.00 0.25
C LEU A 97 -20.83 16.24 0.96
N SER A 98 -21.71 16.98 0.29
CA SER A 98 -22.51 18.05 0.90
C SER A 98 -23.98 17.65 0.88
N PRO A 99 -24.48 17.08 1.97
CA PRO A 99 -25.89 16.63 2.04
C PRO A 99 -26.88 17.78 1.85
N GLY A 100 -26.54 18.96 2.35
CA GLY A 100 -27.41 20.14 2.26
C GLY A 100 -27.62 20.66 0.85
N THR A 101 -26.63 20.50 -0.03
CA THR A 101 -26.74 20.93 -1.45
C THR A 101 -27.04 19.77 -2.38
N GLY A 102 -27.05 18.52 -1.89
CA GLY A 102 -27.23 17.32 -2.72
C GLY A 102 -26.10 17.09 -3.72
N ARG A 103 -24.89 17.57 -3.42
CA ARG A 103 -23.73 17.48 -4.30
C ARG A 103 -22.61 16.66 -3.67
N TYR A 104 -21.79 16.05 -4.52
CA TYR A 104 -20.54 15.45 -4.09
C TYR A 104 -19.42 15.72 -5.09
N TRP A 105 -18.22 15.86 -4.57
CA TRP A 105 -17.01 16.13 -5.34
C TRP A 105 -16.08 14.93 -5.26
N ILE A 106 -15.54 14.61 -6.41
CA ILE A 106 -14.61 13.49 -6.58
C ILE A 106 -13.46 13.94 -7.49
N ASN A 107 -12.28 13.43 -7.22
CA ASN A 107 -11.17 13.53 -8.15
C ASN A 107 -11.12 12.24 -9.00
N PRO A 108 -11.32 12.32 -10.31
CA PRO A 108 -11.29 11.14 -11.19
C PRO A 108 -9.91 10.46 -11.22
N ASP A 109 -8.83 11.20 -10.92
CA ASP A 109 -7.47 10.68 -10.90
C ASP A 109 -7.10 10.04 -9.55
N ALA A 110 -7.99 10.11 -8.54
CA ALA A 110 -7.75 9.49 -7.24
C ALA A 110 -7.95 7.96 -7.34
N PRO A 111 -6.97 7.15 -6.87
CA PRO A 111 -7.04 5.69 -6.98
C PRO A 111 -8.29 5.08 -6.31
N GLN A 112 -8.79 5.69 -5.25
CA GLN A 112 -9.92 5.20 -4.47
C GLN A 112 -11.21 6.00 -4.71
N GLY A 113 -11.17 7.01 -5.58
CA GLY A 113 -12.33 7.85 -5.90
C GLY A 113 -13.52 7.05 -6.44
N ALA A 114 -13.27 6.14 -7.37
CA ALA A 114 -14.31 5.27 -7.94
C ALA A 114 -14.95 4.36 -6.87
N MET A 115 -14.15 3.84 -5.93
CA MET A 115 -14.64 3.03 -4.83
C MET A 115 -15.49 3.87 -3.87
N ALA A 116 -15.04 5.09 -3.56
CA ALA A 116 -15.79 6.02 -2.72
C ALA A 116 -17.16 6.34 -3.32
N GLU A 117 -17.20 6.61 -4.62
CA GLU A 117 -18.44 6.87 -5.36
C GLU A 117 -19.36 5.65 -5.37
N TYR A 118 -18.81 4.45 -5.60
CA TYR A 118 -19.58 3.21 -5.56
C TYR A 118 -20.22 2.99 -4.18
N LEU A 119 -19.47 3.14 -3.11
CA LEU A 119 -19.97 2.98 -1.73
C LEU A 119 -21.04 4.03 -1.41
N LEU A 120 -20.86 5.27 -1.84
CA LEU A 120 -21.85 6.33 -1.66
C LEU A 120 -23.16 5.97 -2.36
N ARG A 121 -23.13 5.55 -3.62
CA ARG A 121 -24.31 5.21 -4.41
C ARG A 121 -25.04 3.97 -3.90
N GLN A 122 -24.31 3.00 -3.32
CA GLN A 122 -24.93 1.82 -2.72
C GLN A 122 -25.60 2.12 -1.38
N ALA A 123 -25.02 3.01 -0.59
CA ALA A 123 -25.53 3.30 0.74
C ALA A 123 -26.66 4.32 0.75
N VAL A 124 -26.75 5.16 -0.28
CA VAL A 124 -27.67 6.30 -0.29
C VAL A 124 -28.53 6.30 -1.57
N PRO A 125 -29.82 6.00 -1.48
CA PRO A 125 -30.73 5.95 -2.63
C PRO A 125 -31.22 7.36 -3.08
N VAL A 126 -30.43 8.40 -2.80
CA VAL A 126 -30.74 9.79 -3.18
C VAL A 126 -29.98 10.15 -4.44
N GLN A 127 -30.63 10.84 -5.36
CA GLN A 127 -29.95 11.39 -6.53
C GLN A 127 -29.05 12.56 -6.10
N LEU A 128 -27.76 12.37 -6.27
CA LEU A 128 -26.74 13.37 -5.96
C LEU A 128 -26.10 13.88 -7.24
N VAL A 129 -25.81 15.17 -7.27
CA VAL A 129 -25.12 15.81 -8.40
C VAL A 129 -23.63 15.55 -8.26
N ARG A 130 -23.04 14.92 -9.26
CA ARG A 130 -21.60 14.66 -9.33
C ARG A 130 -20.86 15.87 -9.85
N GLU A 131 -19.87 16.33 -9.11
CA GLU A 131 -18.92 17.33 -9.58
C GLU A 131 -17.50 16.74 -9.56
N THR A 132 -16.75 17.00 -10.61
CA THR A 132 -15.36 16.54 -10.72
C THR A 132 -14.40 17.68 -10.37
N LEU A 133 -13.44 17.39 -9.51
CA LEU A 133 -12.34 18.29 -9.18
C LEU A 133 -11.07 17.73 -9.79
N SER A 134 -10.57 18.36 -10.85
CA SER A 134 -9.28 18.01 -11.41
C SER A 134 -8.18 18.40 -10.41
N GLY A 135 -7.44 17.40 -9.94
CA GLY A 135 -6.22 17.56 -9.16
C GLY A 135 -4.99 17.36 -10.02
N GLN A 136 -3.81 17.44 -9.40
CA GLN A 136 -2.58 17.04 -10.06
C GLN A 136 -2.57 15.51 -10.17
N ALA A 137 -2.59 14.98 -11.38
CA ALA A 137 -2.50 13.54 -11.61
C ALA A 137 -1.18 13.02 -11.02
N ILE A 138 -1.26 12.07 -10.10
CA ILE A 138 -0.07 11.39 -9.57
C ILE A 138 0.38 10.38 -10.63
N ARG A 139 1.43 10.72 -11.36
CA ARG A 139 2.01 9.82 -12.36
C ARG A 139 2.75 8.69 -11.65
N TYR A 140 2.71 7.50 -12.24
CA TYR A 140 3.44 6.34 -11.72
C TYR A 140 4.92 6.64 -11.45
N GLY A 141 5.54 7.47 -12.30
CA GLY A 141 6.94 7.89 -12.14
C GLY A 141 7.21 8.71 -10.88
N ASP A 142 6.24 9.50 -10.40
CA ASP A 142 6.44 10.45 -9.29
C ASP A 142 6.72 9.74 -7.96
N TRP A 143 6.15 8.55 -7.75
CA TRP A 143 6.42 7.75 -6.56
C TRP A 143 7.45 6.63 -6.82
N LEU A 144 7.56 6.14 -8.06
CA LEU A 144 8.52 5.10 -8.41
C LEU A 144 9.96 5.63 -8.37
N LEU A 145 10.19 6.84 -8.87
CA LEU A 145 11.52 7.42 -8.98
C LEU A 145 12.23 7.55 -7.62
N PRO A 146 11.61 8.12 -6.56
CA PRO A 146 12.21 8.14 -5.22
C PRO A 146 12.48 6.73 -4.67
N GLY A 147 11.59 5.77 -4.93
CA GLY A 147 11.75 4.38 -4.51
C GLY A 147 12.96 3.71 -5.16
N VAL A 148 13.14 3.88 -6.45
CA VAL A 148 14.29 3.34 -7.20
C VAL A 148 15.58 4.00 -6.74
N ILE A 149 15.60 5.32 -6.54
CA ILE A 149 16.77 6.04 -6.02
C ILE A 149 17.13 5.53 -4.62
N GLY A 150 16.15 5.40 -3.72
CA GLY A 150 16.36 4.88 -2.37
C GLY A 150 16.92 3.45 -2.38
N MET A 151 16.39 2.59 -3.24
CA MET A 151 16.90 1.22 -3.41
C MET A 151 18.34 1.22 -3.94
N ASN A 152 18.68 2.05 -4.92
CA ASN A 152 20.05 2.17 -5.43
C ASN A 152 21.02 2.67 -4.37
N LEU A 153 20.63 3.66 -3.57
CA LEU A 153 21.46 4.16 -2.47
C LEU A 153 21.70 3.08 -1.41
N MET A 154 20.66 2.31 -1.08
CA MET A 154 20.77 1.19 -0.14
C MET A 154 21.74 0.12 -0.67
N PHE A 155 21.60 -0.30 -1.93
CA PHE A 155 22.51 -1.26 -2.55
C PHE A 155 23.93 -0.73 -2.63
N SER A 156 24.12 0.53 -3.01
CA SER A 156 25.45 1.15 -3.07
C SER A 156 26.12 1.20 -1.69
N GLY A 157 25.36 1.49 -0.64
CA GLY A 157 25.86 1.45 0.74
C GLY A 157 26.24 0.03 1.18
N LEU A 158 25.37 -0.94 0.92
CA LEU A 158 25.57 -2.33 1.31
C LEU A 158 26.77 -2.96 0.59
N PHE A 159 26.84 -2.82 -0.73
CA PHE A 159 27.90 -3.40 -1.54
C PHE A 159 29.18 -2.57 -1.50
N GLY A 160 29.12 -1.24 -1.52
CA GLY A 160 30.28 -0.37 -1.45
C GLY A 160 31.00 -0.48 -0.10
N VAL A 161 30.28 -0.26 0.99
CA VAL A 161 30.86 -0.28 2.34
C VAL A 161 31.12 -1.71 2.79
N GLY A 162 30.19 -2.62 2.61
CA GLY A 162 30.32 -4.03 3.02
C GLY A 162 31.49 -4.72 2.32
N PHE A 163 31.63 -4.54 1.00
CA PHE A 163 32.74 -5.10 0.22
C PHE A 163 34.10 -4.53 0.66
N VAL A 164 34.16 -3.24 0.92
CA VAL A 164 35.37 -2.56 1.36
C VAL A 164 35.81 -3.09 2.73
N ILE A 165 34.90 -3.20 3.69
CA ILE A 165 35.21 -3.72 5.05
C ILE A 165 35.73 -5.16 4.96
N VAL A 166 35.11 -6.02 4.17
CA VAL A 166 35.52 -7.42 4.01
C VAL A 166 36.88 -7.50 3.33
N ARG A 167 37.17 -6.65 2.35
CA ARG A 167 38.44 -6.65 1.61
C ARG A 167 39.59 -6.14 2.43
N TYR A 168 39.39 -5.13 3.30
CA TYR A 168 40.47 -4.56 4.14
C TYR A 168 40.67 -5.27 5.48
N ARG A 169 39.85 -6.29 5.78
CA ARG A 169 40.00 -7.09 7.01
C ARG A 169 40.94 -8.29 6.84
N LYS A 170 41.57 -8.44 5.68
CA LYS A 170 42.69 -9.35 5.41
C LYS A 170 44.01 -8.56 5.62
#